data_bd4a90ee041888405de5eff9f07ce2e5
#
_entry.id   bd4a90ee041888405de5eff9f07ce2e5
#
_cell.length_a   1.000
_cell.length_b   1.000
_cell.length_c   1.000
_cell.angle_alpha   90.00
_cell.angle_beta   90.00
_cell.angle_gamma   90.00
#
_symmetry.space_group_name_H-M   'P 1'
#
loop_
_entity.id
_entity.type
_entity.pdbx_description
1 polymer ?
#
loop_
_entity_poly.entity_id
_entity_poly.type
_entity_poly.pdbx_seq_one_letter_code
_entity_poly.pdbx_strand_id
1 'polypeptide(L)'
;MQTFFIIAILALGFLITFQIAKASEYVAVLRGEEKTRKQSNKVNAFLLLVFLIVGLIGVYYCNEQLKGKILGEPASDHGVLIDRMLYITIALTGIVFFATQIALFWFSFKYQESDKRKAFFYPHNNKLELIWTVIPAIALTVLVGFGLFYWFKITGDAPKDAMQVEVVGKQFGWEFRYPGRDKILGKKYFKNIDPAKNNPAGQIWEDPANHDDIFMEQEMHLVVNKPVRLVIGAKDVIHDVGLAHFRLKMDAVPGTPTTMWFTPKYTTKQMAEKTGKPDFVYEISCDQMCGKGHYSMRGVIVVETQEEFDIWMAGKKPQYLVANPDKDPSIKKDTATVQPLAAIIK
;
A
#
# COMPACT_ATOMS: atom_id res chain seq x y z
N MET A 1 -7.28 -30.11 6.70
CA MET A 1 -8.68 -30.46 6.37
C MET A 1 -9.27 -29.57 5.28
N GLN A 2 -9.24 -28.24 5.39
CA GLN A 2 -9.81 -27.34 4.36
C GLN A 2 -9.26 -27.56 2.95
N THR A 3 -7.94 -27.71 2.80
CA THR A 3 -7.29 -27.96 1.49
C THR A 3 -7.76 -29.27 0.86
N PHE A 4 -7.95 -30.31 1.66
CA PHE A 4 -8.47 -31.58 1.19
C PHE A 4 -9.90 -31.44 0.65
N PHE A 5 -10.78 -30.75 1.36
CA PHE A 5 -12.16 -30.50 0.91
C PHE A 5 -12.20 -29.67 -0.39
N ILE A 6 -11.34 -28.67 -0.52
CA ILE A 6 -11.25 -27.87 -1.76
C ILE A 6 -10.82 -28.75 -2.94
N ILE A 7 -9.79 -29.58 -2.77
CA ILE A 7 -9.32 -30.50 -3.81
C ILE A 7 -10.43 -31.53 -4.16
N ALA A 8 -11.11 -32.07 -3.15
CA ALA A 8 -12.20 -33.01 -3.37
C ALA A 8 -13.37 -32.38 -4.14
N ILE A 9 -13.77 -31.16 -3.82
CA ILE A 9 -14.81 -30.40 -4.53
C ILE A 9 -14.40 -30.13 -5.99
N LEU A 10 -13.16 -29.70 -6.22
CA LEU A 10 -12.65 -29.46 -7.57
C LEU A 10 -12.59 -30.78 -8.39
N ALA A 11 -12.12 -31.87 -7.80
CA ALA A 11 -12.09 -33.18 -8.44
C ALA A 11 -13.51 -33.68 -8.76
N LEU A 12 -14.45 -33.52 -7.83
CA LEU A 12 -15.85 -33.85 -8.04
C LEU A 12 -16.48 -32.99 -9.15
N GLY A 13 -16.23 -31.70 -9.15
CA GLY A 13 -16.68 -30.79 -10.21
C GLY A 13 -16.14 -31.19 -11.59
N PHE A 14 -14.85 -31.56 -11.67
CA PHE A 14 -14.24 -32.08 -12.89
C PHE A 14 -14.90 -33.38 -13.36
N LEU A 15 -15.11 -34.34 -12.45
CA LEU A 15 -15.75 -35.64 -12.77
C LEU A 15 -17.19 -35.43 -13.27
N ILE A 16 -17.95 -34.57 -12.61
CA ILE A 16 -19.33 -34.23 -13.04
C ILE A 16 -19.31 -33.62 -14.44
N THR A 17 -18.43 -32.65 -14.70
CA THR A 17 -18.31 -32.00 -16.01
C THR A 17 -17.92 -33.03 -17.09
N PHE A 18 -16.97 -33.91 -16.79
CA PHE A 18 -16.56 -34.98 -17.69
C PHE A 18 -17.70 -35.98 -18.00
N GLN A 19 -18.46 -36.38 -16.97
CA GLN A 19 -19.61 -37.27 -17.16
C GLN A 19 -20.74 -36.62 -17.98
N ILE A 20 -21.00 -35.32 -17.77
CA ILE A 20 -21.96 -34.57 -18.57
C ILE A 20 -21.49 -34.50 -20.04
N ALA A 21 -20.19 -34.25 -20.30
CA ALA A 21 -19.65 -34.24 -21.64
C ALA A 21 -19.81 -35.62 -22.34
N LYS A 22 -19.49 -36.74 -21.64
CA LYS A 22 -19.68 -38.11 -22.15
C LYS A 22 -21.15 -38.43 -22.39
N ALA A 23 -22.03 -38.10 -21.48
CA ALA A 23 -23.47 -38.30 -21.65
C ALA A 23 -24.00 -37.52 -22.87
N SER A 24 -23.51 -36.31 -23.10
CA SER A 24 -23.86 -35.48 -24.27
C SER A 24 -23.41 -36.14 -25.58
N GLU A 25 -22.23 -36.78 -25.62
CA GLU A 25 -21.73 -37.53 -26.75
C GLU A 25 -22.64 -38.73 -27.08
N TYR A 26 -23.02 -39.52 -26.09
CA TYR A 26 -23.99 -40.66 -26.30
C TYR A 26 -25.36 -40.19 -26.77
N VAL A 27 -25.86 -39.06 -26.20
CA VAL A 27 -27.14 -38.48 -26.64
C VAL A 27 -27.04 -37.98 -28.10
N ALA A 28 -25.89 -37.47 -28.54
CA ALA A 28 -25.67 -37.03 -29.91
C ALA A 28 -25.79 -38.21 -30.91
N VAL A 29 -25.22 -39.37 -30.56
CA VAL A 29 -25.32 -40.59 -31.37
C VAL A 29 -26.76 -41.09 -31.46
N LEU A 30 -27.49 -41.11 -30.33
CA LEU A 30 -28.85 -41.62 -30.26
C LEU A 30 -29.92 -40.73 -30.91
N ARG A 31 -29.78 -39.39 -30.80
CA ARG A 31 -30.77 -38.39 -31.26
C ARG A 31 -30.46 -37.79 -32.62
N GLY A 32 -29.30 -38.04 -33.16
CA GLY A 32 -28.76 -37.42 -34.37
C GLY A 32 -28.01 -36.10 -34.05
N GLU A 33 -26.86 -35.93 -34.67
CA GLU A 33 -25.92 -34.83 -34.40
C GLU A 33 -26.54 -33.44 -34.56
N GLU A 34 -27.34 -33.22 -35.62
CA GLU A 34 -27.91 -31.90 -35.90
C GLU A 34 -28.93 -31.45 -34.82
N LYS A 35 -29.78 -32.38 -34.36
CA LYS A 35 -30.77 -32.07 -33.34
C LYS A 35 -30.09 -31.79 -31.98
N THR A 36 -29.06 -32.56 -31.66
CA THR A 36 -28.29 -32.40 -30.44
C THR A 36 -27.51 -31.10 -30.46
N ARG A 37 -26.88 -30.73 -31.58
CA ARG A 37 -26.17 -29.47 -31.75
C ARG A 37 -27.09 -28.26 -31.53
N LYS A 38 -28.28 -28.24 -32.16
CA LYS A 38 -29.28 -27.16 -31.97
C LYS A 38 -29.77 -27.07 -30.52
N GLN A 39 -29.95 -28.18 -29.84
CA GLN A 39 -30.35 -28.20 -28.43
C GLN A 39 -29.19 -27.68 -27.52
N SER A 40 -27.97 -28.15 -27.74
CA SER A 40 -26.77 -27.73 -27.02
C SER A 40 -26.54 -26.20 -27.19
N ASN A 41 -26.68 -25.68 -28.40
CA ASN A 41 -26.55 -24.23 -28.64
C ASN A 41 -27.55 -23.40 -27.84
N LYS A 42 -28.82 -23.84 -27.77
CA LYS A 42 -29.85 -23.16 -26.96
C LYS A 42 -29.53 -23.21 -25.46
N VAL A 43 -29.11 -24.38 -24.96
CA VAL A 43 -28.76 -24.57 -23.55
C VAL A 43 -27.54 -23.70 -23.20
N ASN A 44 -26.48 -23.77 -24.01
CA ASN A 44 -25.28 -22.97 -23.78
C ASN A 44 -25.55 -21.45 -23.84
N ALA A 45 -26.35 -21.01 -24.79
CA ALA A 45 -26.73 -19.61 -24.89
C ALA A 45 -27.55 -19.14 -23.66
N PHE A 46 -28.43 -19.97 -23.14
CA PHE A 46 -29.17 -19.70 -21.91
C PHE A 46 -28.24 -19.71 -20.69
N LEU A 47 -27.33 -20.71 -20.58
CA LEU A 47 -26.38 -20.78 -19.48
C LEU A 47 -25.43 -19.57 -19.44
N LEU A 48 -25.05 -19.03 -20.61
CA LEU A 48 -24.28 -17.79 -20.70
C LEU A 48 -25.04 -16.59 -20.12
N LEU A 49 -26.36 -16.46 -20.40
CA LEU A 49 -27.16 -15.39 -19.78
C LEU A 49 -27.29 -15.58 -18.26
N VAL A 50 -27.48 -16.81 -17.80
CA VAL A 50 -27.52 -17.12 -16.37
C VAL A 50 -26.18 -16.77 -15.72
N PHE A 51 -25.07 -17.11 -16.37
CA PHE A 51 -23.73 -16.74 -15.90
C PHE A 51 -23.54 -15.22 -15.78
N LEU A 52 -24.01 -14.45 -16.78
CA LEU A 52 -23.97 -12.99 -16.70
C LEU A 52 -24.74 -12.48 -15.49
N ILE A 53 -25.97 -12.92 -15.28
CA ILE A 53 -26.81 -12.48 -14.16
C ILE A 53 -26.17 -12.85 -12.82
N VAL A 54 -25.74 -14.11 -12.67
CA VAL A 54 -25.08 -14.57 -11.44
C VAL A 54 -23.77 -13.82 -11.19
N GLY A 55 -23.00 -13.57 -12.26
CA GLY A 55 -21.76 -12.79 -12.19
C GLY A 55 -22.01 -11.36 -11.71
N LEU A 56 -23.01 -10.66 -12.26
CA LEU A 56 -23.37 -9.30 -11.85
C LEU A 56 -23.86 -9.25 -10.41
N ILE A 57 -24.69 -10.21 -9.99
CA ILE A 57 -25.10 -10.35 -8.58
C ILE A 57 -23.90 -10.61 -7.70
N GLY A 58 -22.97 -11.47 -8.14
CA GLY A 58 -21.73 -11.77 -7.43
C GLY A 58 -20.85 -10.54 -7.24
N VAL A 59 -20.68 -9.72 -8.27
CA VAL A 59 -19.93 -8.45 -8.19
C VAL A 59 -20.59 -7.52 -7.17
N TYR A 60 -21.92 -7.35 -7.22
CA TYR A 60 -22.64 -6.54 -6.25
C TYR A 60 -22.47 -7.06 -4.82
N TYR A 61 -22.66 -8.36 -4.62
CA TYR A 61 -22.50 -8.98 -3.31
C TYR A 61 -21.07 -8.84 -2.75
N CYS A 62 -20.06 -9.11 -3.57
CA CYS A 62 -18.66 -8.93 -3.16
C CYS A 62 -18.34 -7.47 -2.82
N ASN A 63 -18.84 -6.52 -3.59
CA ASN A 63 -18.68 -5.09 -3.30
C ASN A 63 -19.26 -4.73 -1.92
N GLU A 64 -20.48 -5.16 -1.60
CA GLU A 64 -21.10 -4.88 -0.30
C GLU A 64 -20.35 -5.54 0.86
N GLN A 65 -19.87 -6.79 0.68
CA GLN A 65 -19.11 -7.51 1.73
C GLN A 65 -17.71 -6.91 1.98
N LEU A 66 -17.11 -6.34 0.94
CA LEU A 66 -15.74 -5.78 1.00
C LEU A 66 -15.72 -4.27 1.25
N LYS A 67 -16.88 -3.61 1.25
CA LYS A 67 -17.01 -2.18 1.49
C LYS A 67 -16.35 -1.78 2.82
N GLY A 68 -15.42 -0.83 2.75
CA GLY A 68 -14.66 -0.37 3.90
C GLY A 68 -13.58 -1.34 4.43
N LYS A 69 -13.41 -2.53 3.83
CA LYS A 69 -12.38 -3.51 4.23
C LYS A 69 -11.12 -3.46 3.39
N ILE A 70 -11.22 -3.04 2.13
CA ILE A 70 -10.08 -3.02 1.18
C ILE A 70 -9.39 -1.67 1.23
N LEU A 71 -10.15 -0.59 1.07
CA LEU A 71 -9.67 0.78 1.10
C LEU A 71 -10.44 1.52 2.19
N GLY A 72 -9.77 1.79 3.31
CA GLY A 72 -10.28 2.72 4.31
C GLY A 72 -10.19 4.17 3.81
N GLU A 73 -10.56 5.14 4.65
CA GLU A 73 -10.43 6.56 4.32
C GLU A 73 -8.94 6.95 4.16
N PRO A 74 -8.59 7.71 3.11
CA PRO A 74 -7.19 8.14 2.91
C PRO A 74 -6.78 9.15 3.98
N ALA A 75 -5.69 8.87 4.65
CA ALA A 75 -5.19 9.65 5.78
C ALA A 75 -4.21 10.77 5.38
N SER A 76 -3.99 11.03 4.08
CA SER A 76 -3.16 12.11 3.59
C SER A 76 -3.83 12.90 2.47
N ASP A 77 -3.38 14.13 2.24
CA ASP A 77 -3.84 14.95 1.11
C ASP A 77 -3.51 14.30 -0.24
N HIS A 78 -2.33 13.71 -0.37
CA HIS A 78 -1.93 12.95 -1.56
C HIS A 78 -2.82 11.72 -1.75
N GLY A 79 -3.15 11.01 -0.67
CA GLY A 79 -4.03 9.84 -0.68
C GLY A 79 -5.42 10.16 -1.24
N VAL A 80 -5.97 11.33 -0.92
CA VAL A 80 -7.26 11.79 -1.48
C VAL A 80 -7.19 11.93 -3.01
N LEU A 81 -6.07 12.46 -3.52
CA LEU A 81 -5.88 12.62 -4.97
C LEU A 81 -5.74 11.27 -5.67
N ILE A 82 -4.99 10.35 -5.07
CA ILE A 82 -4.79 8.98 -5.57
C ILE A 82 -6.12 8.22 -5.59
N ASP A 83 -6.88 8.25 -4.50
CA ASP A 83 -8.19 7.58 -4.42
C ASP A 83 -9.16 8.18 -5.45
N ARG A 84 -9.16 9.51 -5.65
CA ARG A 84 -9.97 10.15 -6.70
C ARG A 84 -9.63 9.62 -8.09
N MET A 85 -8.35 9.51 -8.44
CA MET A 85 -7.92 8.93 -9.72
C MET A 85 -8.32 7.47 -9.85
N LEU A 86 -8.18 6.69 -8.79
CA LEU A 86 -8.62 5.30 -8.76
C LEU A 86 -10.12 5.18 -9.05
N TYR A 87 -10.96 5.97 -8.39
CA TYR A 87 -12.42 5.93 -8.61
C TYR A 87 -12.81 6.39 -10.01
N ILE A 88 -12.17 7.41 -10.57
CA ILE A 88 -12.40 7.83 -11.97
C ILE A 88 -12.03 6.69 -12.93
N THR A 89 -10.89 6.04 -12.70
CA THR A 89 -10.44 4.93 -13.53
C THR A 89 -11.38 3.74 -13.42
N ILE A 90 -11.81 3.36 -12.21
CA ILE A 90 -12.75 2.26 -11.97
C ILE A 90 -14.11 2.58 -12.62
N ALA A 91 -14.59 3.82 -12.52
CA ALA A 91 -15.85 4.21 -13.14
C ALA A 91 -15.80 4.08 -14.67
N LEU A 92 -14.73 4.59 -15.31
CA LEU A 92 -14.55 4.51 -16.76
C LEU A 92 -14.40 3.05 -17.23
N THR A 93 -13.50 2.28 -16.59
CA THR A 93 -13.28 0.87 -16.95
C THR A 93 -14.48 0.00 -16.61
N GLY A 94 -15.20 0.32 -15.55
CA GLY A 94 -16.45 -0.33 -15.17
C GLY A 94 -17.55 -0.18 -16.22
N ILE A 95 -17.74 1.02 -16.76
CA ILE A 95 -18.70 1.27 -17.87
C ILE A 95 -18.35 0.37 -19.06
N VAL A 96 -17.10 0.33 -19.47
CA VAL A 96 -16.64 -0.50 -20.59
C VAL A 96 -16.80 -1.99 -20.27
N PHE A 97 -16.45 -2.40 -19.06
CA PHE A 97 -16.61 -3.78 -18.59
C PHE A 97 -18.09 -4.22 -18.70
N PHE A 98 -19.01 -3.51 -18.09
CA PHE A 98 -20.42 -3.87 -18.11
C PHE A 98 -21.00 -3.86 -19.54
N ALA A 99 -20.67 -2.84 -20.33
CA ALA A 99 -21.13 -2.76 -21.71
C ALA A 99 -20.63 -3.95 -22.56
N THR A 100 -19.36 -4.31 -22.44
CA THR A 100 -18.77 -5.44 -23.18
C THR A 100 -19.29 -6.78 -22.69
N GLN A 101 -19.47 -6.99 -21.39
CA GLN A 101 -20.05 -8.23 -20.85
C GLN A 101 -21.50 -8.40 -21.31
N ILE A 102 -22.33 -7.36 -21.21
CA ILE A 102 -23.71 -7.40 -21.69
C ILE A 102 -23.75 -7.69 -23.19
N ALA A 103 -22.95 -7.01 -24.00
CA ALA A 103 -22.89 -7.23 -25.43
C ALA A 103 -22.44 -8.67 -25.77
N LEU A 104 -21.39 -9.18 -25.11
CA LEU A 104 -20.86 -10.51 -25.30
C LEU A 104 -21.94 -11.60 -25.09
N PHE A 105 -22.57 -11.58 -23.92
CA PHE A 105 -23.54 -12.62 -23.56
C PHE A 105 -24.85 -12.47 -24.32
N TRP A 106 -25.31 -11.23 -24.55
CA TRP A 106 -26.49 -10.95 -25.36
C TRP A 106 -26.31 -11.40 -26.82
N PHE A 107 -25.18 -11.10 -27.43
CA PHE A 107 -24.93 -11.51 -28.81
C PHE A 107 -24.74 -13.03 -28.94
N SER A 108 -24.11 -13.69 -27.98
CA SER A 108 -24.03 -15.15 -27.94
C SER A 108 -25.42 -15.78 -27.86
N PHE A 109 -26.35 -15.21 -27.10
CA PHE A 109 -27.72 -15.66 -27.04
C PHE A 109 -28.49 -15.34 -28.32
N LYS A 110 -28.42 -14.08 -28.82
CA LYS A 110 -29.20 -13.63 -29.96
C LYS A 110 -28.75 -14.26 -31.28
N TYR A 111 -27.45 -14.42 -31.48
CA TYR A 111 -26.86 -14.85 -32.76
C TYR A 111 -26.42 -16.32 -32.75
N GLN A 112 -26.91 -17.14 -31.84
CA GLN A 112 -26.73 -18.58 -31.88
C GLN A 112 -27.16 -19.16 -33.24
N GLU A 113 -26.61 -20.32 -33.63
CA GLU A 113 -26.93 -21.01 -34.88
C GLU A 113 -28.44 -21.24 -35.01
N SER A 114 -28.99 -20.97 -36.21
CA SER A 114 -30.39 -21.17 -36.51
C SER A 114 -30.57 -21.44 -38.00
N ASP A 115 -31.49 -22.33 -38.37
CA ASP A 115 -31.82 -22.63 -39.78
C ASP A 115 -32.34 -21.40 -40.54
N LYS A 116 -32.87 -20.41 -39.82
CA LYS A 116 -33.44 -19.19 -40.39
C LYS A 116 -32.40 -18.09 -40.66
N ARG A 117 -31.14 -18.29 -40.25
CA ARG A 117 -30.08 -17.28 -40.36
C ARG A 117 -28.80 -17.90 -40.82
N LYS A 118 -28.10 -17.26 -41.75
CA LYS A 118 -26.73 -17.62 -42.16
C LYS A 118 -25.76 -16.59 -41.60
N ALA A 119 -24.57 -17.07 -41.21
CA ALA A 119 -23.49 -16.18 -40.84
C ALA A 119 -23.11 -15.26 -42.03
N PHE A 120 -22.96 -13.97 -41.72
CA PHE A 120 -22.51 -13.00 -42.71
C PHE A 120 -21.05 -12.68 -42.51
N PHE A 121 -20.26 -12.86 -43.52
CA PHE A 121 -18.84 -12.54 -43.48
C PHE A 121 -18.64 -11.03 -43.75
N TYR A 122 -18.22 -10.29 -42.72
CA TYR A 122 -18.00 -8.86 -42.82
C TYR A 122 -16.66 -8.50 -42.13
N PRO A 123 -15.53 -8.69 -42.86
CA PRO A 123 -14.19 -8.62 -42.26
C PRO A 123 -13.73 -7.19 -41.97
N HIS A 124 -14.29 -6.17 -42.61
CA HIS A 124 -13.83 -4.78 -42.51
C HIS A 124 -15.00 -3.82 -42.28
N ASN A 125 -14.84 -2.95 -41.28
CA ASN A 125 -15.77 -1.85 -41.02
C ASN A 125 -15.00 -0.63 -40.50
N ASN A 126 -14.56 0.22 -41.40
CA ASN A 126 -13.73 1.40 -41.10
C ASN A 126 -14.42 2.34 -40.08
N LYS A 127 -15.76 2.42 -40.08
CA LYS A 127 -16.49 3.25 -39.08
C LYS A 127 -16.41 2.68 -37.69
N LEU A 128 -16.62 1.38 -37.53
CA LEU A 128 -16.47 0.72 -36.22
C LEU A 128 -15.01 0.76 -35.75
N GLU A 129 -14.07 0.51 -36.66
CA GLU A 129 -12.62 0.57 -36.37
C GLU A 129 -12.25 1.97 -35.85
N LEU A 130 -12.71 3.02 -36.52
CA LEU A 130 -12.49 4.40 -36.08
C LEU A 130 -13.08 4.65 -34.69
N ILE A 131 -14.32 4.23 -34.44
CA ILE A 131 -15.03 4.46 -33.17
C ILE A 131 -14.30 3.79 -32.00
N TRP A 132 -13.99 2.49 -32.11
CA TRP A 132 -13.35 1.78 -30.99
C TRP A 132 -11.87 2.10 -30.82
N THR A 133 -11.25 2.80 -31.77
CA THR A 133 -9.88 3.31 -31.64
C THR A 133 -9.87 4.72 -31.06
N VAL A 134 -10.66 5.64 -31.64
CA VAL A 134 -10.61 7.06 -31.28
C VAL A 134 -11.21 7.33 -29.89
N ILE A 135 -12.36 6.71 -29.57
CA ILE A 135 -13.02 6.94 -28.28
C ILE A 135 -12.13 6.52 -27.09
N PRO A 136 -11.57 5.28 -27.07
CA PRO A 136 -10.65 4.90 -26.00
C PRO A 136 -9.35 5.73 -26.01
N ALA A 137 -8.82 6.09 -27.17
CA ALA A 137 -7.62 6.91 -27.26
C ALA A 137 -7.82 8.29 -26.61
N ILE A 138 -8.94 8.96 -26.85
CA ILE A 138 -9.26 10.23 -26.21
C ILE A 138 -9.42 10.04 -24.70
N ALA A 139 -10.17 9.03 -24.26
CA ALA A 139 -10.39 8.77 -22.85
C ALA A 139 -9.09 8.48 -22.10
N LEU A 140 -8.22 7.65 -22.68
CA LEU A 140 -6.90 7.34 -22.09
C LEU A 140 -5.97 8.57 -22.09
N THR A 141 -5.98 9.39 -23.14
CA THR A 141 -5.18 10.62 -23.19
C THR A 141 -5.59 11.58 -22.05
N VAL A 142 -6.90 11.73 -21.79
CA VAL A 142 -7.40 12.55 -20.72
C VAL A 142 -6.97 11.98 -19.35
N LEU A 143 -7.12 10.65 -19.14
CA LEU A 143 -6.70 9.99 -17.91
C LEU A 143 -5.19 10.15 -17.65
N VAL A 144 -4.37 9.95 -18.68
CA VAL A 144 -2.91 10.12 -18.59
C VAL A 144 -2.57 11.58 -18.23
N GLY A 145 -3.23 12.56 -18.88
CA GLY A 145 -3.03 13.98 -18.58
C GLY A 145 -3.31 14.31 -17.10
N PHE A 146 -4.43 13.85 -16.55
CA PHE A 146 -4.75 14.02 -15.13
C PHE A 146 -3.78 13.23 -14.23
N GLY A 147 -3.41 12.02 -14.61
CA GLY A 147 -2.44 11.21 -13.88
C GLY A 147 -1.09 11.90 -13.76
N LEU A 148 -0.56 12.44 -14.85
CA LEU A 148 0.69 13.20 -14.86
C LEU A 148 0.59 14.48 -14.01
N PHE A 149 -0.52 15.20 -14.07
CA PHE A 149 -0.74 16.39 -13.25
C PHE A 149 -0.66 16.05 -11.75
N TYR A 150 -1.32 14.99 -11.29
CA TYR A 150 -1.23 14.55 -9.89
C TYR A 150 0.15 13.97 -9.55
N TRP A 151 0.76 13.24 -10.48
CA TRP A 151 2.10 12.72 -10.30
C TRP A 151 3.10 13.82 -9.98
N PHE A 152 3.19 14.86 -10.81
CA PHE A 152 4.10 15.98 -10.58
C PHE A 152 3.78 16.74 -9.28
N LYS A 153 2.51 16.80 -8.88
CA LYS A 153 2.15 17.41 -7.60
C LYS A 153 2.61 16.58 -6.40
N ILE A 154 2.51 15.25 -6.47
CA ILE A 154 2.85 14.33 -5.37
C ILE A 154 4.36 14.14 -5.26
N THR A 155 5.07 14.06 -6.40
CA THR A 155 6.52 13.82 -6.46
C THR A 155 7.36 15.10 -6.50
N GLY A 156 6.73 16.25 -6.53
CA GLY A 156 7.41 17.54 -6.45
C GLY A 156 8.08 17.80 -5.11
N ASP A 157 8.76 18.92 -4.99
CA ASP A 157 9.45 19.31 -3.76
C ASP A 157 8.48 19.51 -2.60
N ALA A 158 8.90 19.06 -1.42
CA ALA A 158 8.16 19.33 -0.19
C ALA A 158 8.13 20.85 0.12
N PRO A 159 7.07 21.33 0.78
CA PRO A 159 7.04 22.70 1.30
C PRO A 159 8.28 22.98 2.16
N LYS A 160 8.78 24.23 2.11
CA LYS A 160 10.02 24.60 2.81
C LYS A 160 9.93 24.49 4.34
N ASP A 161 8.74 24.57 4.88
CA ASP A 161 8.42 24.43 6.30
C ASP A 161 8.06 22.98 6.69
N ALA A 162 8.20 22.02 5.78
CA ALA A 162 7.94 20.62 6.05
C ALA A 162 8.87 20.07 7.15
N MET A 163 8.27 19.38 8.12
CA MET A 163 9.02 18.65 9.12
C MET A 163 9.84 17.55 8.44
N GLN A 164 11.12 17.47 8.76
CA GLN A 164 11.97 16.40 8.24
C GLN A 164 12.01 15.22 9.22
N VAL A 165 11.90 14.01 8.69
CA VAL A 165 12.14 12.77 9.43
C VAL A 165 12.98 11.87 8.56
N GLU A 166 14.09 11.38 9.08
CA GLU A 166 14.86 10.34 8.42
C GLU A 166 14.29 8.98 8.80
N VAL A 167 14.10 8.12 7.79
CA VAL A 167 13.56 6.76 7.93
C VAL A 167 14.56 5.78 7.36
N VAL A 168 15.04 4.84 8.16
CA VAL A 168 16.05 3.87 7.73
C VAL A 168 15.55 2.46 7.97
N GLY A 169 15.51 1.66 6.89
CA GLY A 169 15.20 0.24 6.96
C GLY A 169 16.43 -0.58 7.33
N LYS A 170 16.22 -1.60 8.15
CA LYS A 170 17.22 -2.66 8.46
C LYS A 170 16.51 -4.00 8.60
N GLN A 171 17.23 -5.09 8.43
CA GLN A 171 16.68 -6.43 8.67
C GLN A 171 16.58 -6.71 10.19
N PHE A 172 15.36 -6.70 10.86
CA PHE A 172 14.06 -6.49 10.23
C PHE A 172 13.28 -5.46 11.04
N GLY A 173 13.48 -4.17 10.75
CA GLY A 173 12.82 -3.10 11.48
C GLY A 173 13.08 -1.72 10.90
N TRP A 174 12.50 -0.71 11.52
CA TRP A 174 12.55 0.68 11.10
C TRP A 174 13.24 1.53 12.16
N GLU A 175 14.08 2.43 11.73
CA GLU A 175 14.71 3.45 12.55
C GLU A 175 14.30 4.84 12.06
N PHE A 176 14.09 5.74 13.00
CA PHE A 176 13.67 7.11 12.73
C PHE A 176 14.62 8.08 13.41
N ARG A 177 14.95 9.15 12.71
CA ARG A 177 15.73 10.24 13.28
C ARG A 177 15.06 11.57 13.00
N TYR A 178 14.89 12.36 14.03
CA TYR A 178 14.31 13.69 13.97
C TYR A 178 15.40 14.72 14.14
N PRO A 179 15.40 15.79 13.36
CA PRO A 179 16.21 16.94 13.67
C PRO A 179 15.72 17.54 14.98
N GLY A 180 16.62 17.94 15.83
CA GLY A 180 16.29 18.53 17.11
C GLY A 180 15.71 19.93 17.01
N ARG A 181 16.18 20.84 17.86
CA ARG A 181 15.70 22.21 17.93
C ARG A 181 16.17 23.06 16.74
N ASP A 182 17.32 22.73 16.18
CA ASP A 182 17.90 23.43 15.03
C ASP A 182 17.20 23.10 13.69
N LYS A 183 16.37 22.04 13.67
CA LYS A 183 15.64 21.51 12.50
C LYS A 183 16.55 21.03 11.38
N ILE A 184 17.79 20.67 11.68
CA ILE A 184 18.79 20.22 10.73
C ILE A 184 19.23 18.80 11.12
N LEU A 185 19.05 17.84 10.23
CA LEU A 185 19.59 16.50 10.41
C LEU A 185 21.13 16.54 10.27
N GLY A 186 21.85 16.16 11.31
CA GLY A 186 23.31 16.12 11.30
C GLY A 186 23.85 15.05 10.36
N LYS A 187 25.12 15.20 9.96
CA LYS A 187 25.83 14.30 9.05
C LYS A 187 26.02 12.91 9.66
N LYS A 188 26.00 11.89 8.81
CA LYS A 188 26.24 10.50 9.20
C LYS A 188 27.22 9.82 8.25
N TYR A 189 27.85 8.77 8.74
CA TYR A 189 28.74 7.96 7.95
C TYR A 189 28.58 6.48 8.31
N PHE A 190 28.38 5.63 7.32
CA PHE A 190 28.01 4.22 7.55
C PHE A 190 29.03 3.44 8.38
N LYS A 191 30.35 3.79 8.30
CA LYS A 191 31.39 3.15 9.13
C LYS A 191 31.34 3.52 10.61
N ASN A 192 30.58 4.57 10.95
CA ASN A 192 30.37 4.99 12.35
C ASN A 192 29.17 4.28 12.99
N ILE A 193 28.47 3.41 12.25
CA ILE A 193 27.36 2.62 12.81
C ILE A 193 27.91 1.65 13.84
N ASP A 194 27.64 1.91 15.11
CA ASP A 194 28.07 1.11 16.23
C ASP A 194 27.00 1.13 17.36
N PRO A 195 26.05 0.19 17.35
CA PRO A 195 25.02 0.13 18.40
C PRO A 195 25.60 -0.08 19.80
N ALA A 196 26.74 -0.74 19.93
CA ALA A 196 27.38 -0.97 21.21
C ALA A 196 27.91 0.34 21.84
N LYS A 197 28.22 1.33 21.00
CA LYS A 197 28.60 2.69 21.43
C LYS A 197 27.44 3.68 21.39
N ASN A 198 26.19 3.20 21.35
CA ASN A 198 25.00 4.03 21.24
C ASN A 198 25.00 4.95 20.00
N ASN A 199 25.59 4.50 18.89
CA ASN A 199 25.57 5.22 17.62
C ASN A 199 24.95 4.36 16.50
N PRO A 200 23.68 3.95 16.61
CA PRO A 200 23.05 3.08 15.64
C PRO A 200 22.86 3.75 14.28
N ALA A 201 22.71 5.07 14.22
CA ALA A 201 22.54 5.81 12.97
C ALA A 201 23.85 6.18 12.27
N GLY A 202 25.02 5.94 12.90
CA GLY A 202 26.33 6.32 12.35
C GLY A 202 26.56 7.82 12.32
N GLN A 203 26.03 8.55 13.30
CA GLN A 203 26.15 10.01 13.40
C GLN A 203 27.62 10.42 13.60
N ILE A 204 27.99 11.56 13.00
CA ILE A 204 29.31 12.16 13.15
C ILE A 204 29.23 13.15 14.30
N TRP A 205 29.81 12.84 15.45
CA TRP A 205 29.67 13.65 16.68
C TRP A 205 30.42 14.99 16.63
N GLU A 206 31.32 15.17 15.67
CA GLU A 206 31.99 16.43 15.38
C GLU A 206 31.09 17.45 14.67
N ASP A 207 29.96 16.98 14.10
CA ASP A 207 28.95 17.84 13.51
C ASP A 207 27.95 18.31 14.59
N PRO A 208 27.92 19.61 14.92
CA PRO A 208 27.04 20.13 15.97
C PRO A 208 25.55 19.85 15.73
N ALA A 209 25.10 19.75 14.46
CA ALA A 209 23.73 19.43 14.12
C ALA A 209 23.28 18.07 14.63
N ASN A 210 24.22 17.15 14.93
CA ASN A 210 23.90 15.86 15.55
C ASN A 210 23.65 15.93 17.05
N HIS A 211 23.95 17.06 17.70
CA HIS A 211 23.93 17.11 19.16
C HIS A 211 22.53 17.14 19.76
N ASP A 212 21.54 17.55 19.00
CA ASP A 212 20.15 17.58 19.42
C ASP A 212 19.22 16.63 18.62
N ASP A 213 19.77 15.85 17.67
CA ASP A 213 19.05 14.82 16.93
C ASP A 213 18.49 13.75 17.86
N ILE A 214 17.25 13.40 17.65
CA ILE A 214 16.52 12.36 18.40
C ILE A 214 16.44 11.09 17.57
N PHE A 215 16.84 9.96 18.14
CA PHE A 215 16.76 8.65 17.52
C PHE A 215 15.67 7.80 18.14
N MET A 216 14.87 7.13 17.30
CA MET A 216 13.80 6.25 17.69
C MET A 216 13.82 4.95 16.88
N GLU A 217 13.33 3.88 17.45
CA GLU A 217 13.12 2.60 16.77
C GLU A 217 11.65 2.21 16.78
N GLN A 218 11.18 1.65 15.68
CA GLN A 218 9.87 1.04 15.50
C GLN A 218 8.65 1.98 15.63
N GLU A 219 8.83 3.20 16.11
CA GLU A 219 7.73 4.15 16.31
C GLU A 219 8.09 5.53 15.75
N MET A 220 7.24 6.06 14.87
CA MET A 220 7.37 7.37 14.24
C MET A 220 6.21 8.27 14.64
N HIS A 221 6.51 9.49 15.09
CA HIS A 221 5.53 10.51 15.44
C HIS A 221 5.43 11.60 14.38
N LEU A 222 4.22 12.00 14.01
CA LEU A 222 3.93 13.01 13.00
C LEU A 222 2.87 13.97 13.52
N VAL A 223 2.89 15.20 13.00
CA VAL A 223 1.91 16.23 13.35
C VAL A 223 0.80 16.31 12.32
N VAL A 224 -0.45 16.27 12.76
CA VAL A 224 -1.62 16.40 11.89
C VAL A 224 -1.64 17.78 11.20
N ASN A 225 -2.07 17.80 9.93
CA ASN A 225 -2.16 19.01 9.08
C ASN A 225 -0.83 19.74 8.85
N LYS A 226 0.30 19.09 9.14
CA LYS A 226 1.63 19.63 8.79
C LYS A 226 2.32 18.77 7.75
N PRO A 227 2.91 19.37 6.72
CA PRO A 227 3.68 18.62 5.74
C PRO A 227 4.90 17.98 6.42
N VAL A 228 5.13 16.72 6.10
CA VAL A 228 6.31 15.96 6.51
C VAL A 228 7.07 15.49 5.28
N ARG A 229 8.39 15.67 5.30
CA ARG A 229 9.33 15.13 4.32
C ARG A 229 10.09 13.98 4.95
N LEU A 230 9.94 12.79 4.39
CA LEU A 230 10.72 11.64 4.77
C LEU A 230 11.98 11.57 3.91
N VAL A 231 13.14 11.43 4.57
CA VAL A 231 14.43 11.12 3.93
C VAL A 231 14.69 9.64 4.20
N ILE A 232 14.65 8.84 3.14
CA ILE A 232 14.53 7.39 3.26
C ILE A 232 15.83 6.73 2.83
N GLY A 233 16.29 5.74 3.59
CA GLY A 233 17.46 4.94 3.26
C GLY A 233 17.38 3.55 3.86
N ALA A 234 18.40 2.74 3.62
CA ALA A 234 18.55 1.41 4.19
C ALA A 234 19.98 1.14 4.60
N LYS A 235 20.17 0.23 5.56
CA LYS A 235 21.50 -0.16 6.06
C LYS A 235 22.09 -1.38 5.35
N ASP A 236 21.25 -2.26 4.86
CA ASP A 236 21.64 -3.60 4.40
C ASP A 236 21.12 -3.93 3.00
N VAL A 237 19.85 -4.28 2.85
CA VAL A 237 19.21 -4.60 1.57
C VAL A 237 18.19 -3.53 1.20
N ILE A 238 17.60 -3.62 0.02
CA ILE A 238 16.49 -2.76 -0.36
C ILE A 238 15.26 -3.14 0.47
N HIS A 239 14.63 -2.14 1.07
CA HIS A 239 13.32 -2.19 1.69
C HIS A 239 12.38 -1.23 0.95
N ASP A 240 11.11 -1.16 1.31
CA ASP A 240 10.18 -0.15 0.83
C ASP A 240 9.36 0.39 2.00
N VAL A 241 9.31 1.69 2.13
CA VAL A 241 8.48 2.38 3.11
C VAL A 241 7.05 2.38 2.62
N GLY A 242 6.27 1.38 3.02
CA GLY A 242 4.86 1.24 2.70
C GLY A 242 3.97 1.95 3.72
N LEU A 243 3.23 2.97 3.28
CA LEU A 243 2.31 3.78 4.08
C LEU A 243 0.88 3.63 3.54
N ALA A 244 0.28 2.46 3.72
CA ALA A 244 -0.99 2.09 3.10
C ALA A 244 -2.14 3.07 3.41
N HIS A 245 -2.26 3.54 4.66
CA HIS A 245 -3.29 4.50 5.05
C HIS A 245 -3.09 5.89 4.41
N PHE A 246 -1.85 6.26 4.13
CA PHE A 246 -1.51 7.52 3.46
C PHE A 246 -1.45 7.39 1.93
N ARG A 247 -1.60 6.16 1.36
CA ARG A 247 -1.52 5.83 -0.09
C ARG A 247 -0.17 6.13 -0.71
N LEU A 248 0.90 5.97 0.06
CA LEU A 248 2.26 6.29 -0.37
C LEU A 248 3.19 5.11 -0.15
N LYS A 249 4.17 5.01 -1.01
CA LYS A 249 5.32 4.11 -0.81
C LYS A 249 6.55 4.62 -1.54
N MET A 250 7.72 4.28 -1.00
CA MET A 250 9.00 4.68 -1.56
C MET A 250 10.08 3.69 -1.16
N ASP A 251 10.88 3.26 -2.13
CA ASP A 251 11.99 2.36 -1.89
C ASP A 251 13.03 2.97 -0.93
N ALA A 252 13.49 2.17 0.01
CA ALA A 252 14.60 2.45 0.90
C ALA A 252 15.84 1.73 0.38
N VAL A 253 16.72 2.47 -0.31
CA VAL A 253 17.85 1.92 -1.05
C VAL A 253 19.15 2.16 -0.29
N PRO A 254 20.01 1.13 -0.05
CA PRO A 254 21.31 1.32 0.56
C PRO A 254 22.20 2.25 -0.28
N GLY A 255 22.77 3.26 0.36
CA GLY A 255 23.70 4.19 -0.30
C GLY A 255 23.07 5.24 -1.22
N THR A 256 21.76 5.15 -1.50
CA THR A 256 21.02 6.10 -2.36
C THR A 256 19.79 6.59 -1.64
N PRO A 257 19.85 7.72 -0.92
CA PRO A 257 18.68 8.26 -0.24
C PRO A 257 17.56 8.63 -1.22
N THR A 258 16.34 8.20 -0.89
CA THR A 258 15.12 8.60 -1.58
C THR A 258 14.31 9.56 -0.71
N THR A 259 13.34 10.24 -1.28
CA THR A 259 12.50 11.18 -0.52
C THR A 259 11.06 11.08 -0.96
N MET A 260 10.14 11.23 0.00
CA MET A 260 8.73 11.50 -0.26
C MET A 260 8.21 12.49 0.78
N TRP A 261 7.09 13.14 0.48
CA TRP A 261 6.44 14.03 1.42
C TRP A 261 4.92 13.89 1.37
N PHE A 262 4.24 14.26 2.44
CA PHE A 262 2.79 14.28 2.53
C PHE A 262 2.32 15.08 3.74
N THR A 263 1.02 15.38 3.79
CA THR A 263 0.39 16.01 4.95
C THR A 263 -0.61 15.02 5.55
N PRO A 264 -0.40 14.55 6.80
CA PRO A 264 -1.37 13.73 7.52
C PRO A 264 -2.65 14.53 7.79
N LYS A 265 -3.83 13.93 7.55
CA LYS A 265 -5.14 14.61 7.70
C LYS A 265 -5.84 14.34 9.02
N TYR A 266 -5.57 13.20 9.63
CA TYR A 266 -6.27 12.75 10.83
C TYR A 266 -5.27 12.26 11.87
N THR A 267 -5.50 12.65 13.12
CA THR A 267 -4.75 12.04 14.22
C THR A 267 -5.09 10.55 14.34
N THR A 268 -4.22 9.79 15.01
CA THR A 268 -4.46 8.37 15.29
C THR A 268 -5.80 8.18 16.02
N LYS A 269 -6.11 9.06 16.98
CA LYS A 269 -7.38 9.06 17.72
C LYS A 269 -8.59 9.30 16.80
N GLN A 270 -8.52 10.32 15.95
CA GLN A 270 -9.59 10.61 14.98
C GLN A 270 -9.83 9.46 14.01
N MET A 271 -8.76 8.77 13.57
CA MET A 271 -8.91 7.64 12.68
C MET A 271 -9.47 6.41 13.42
N ALA A 272 -9.12 6.20 14.69
CA ALA A 272 -9.74 5.18 15.55
C ALA A 272 -11.26 5.38 15.63
N GLU A 273 -11.71 6.61 15.89
CA GLU A 273 -13.14 6.97 15.90
C GLU A 273 -13.81 6.72 14.55
N LYS A 274 -13.20 7.20 13.44
CA LYS A 274 -13.74 7.02 12.07
C LYS A 274 -13.86 5.56 11.65
N THR A 275 -12.93 4.72 12.07
CA THR A 275 -12.93 3.28 11.73
C THR A 275 -13.73 2.42 12.71
N GLY A 276 -14.13 2.98 13.85
CA GLY A 276 -14.75 2.25 14.95
C GLY A 276 -13.83 1.22 15.60
N LYS A 277 -12.51 1.40 15.50
CA LYS A 277 -11.48 0.51 16.07
C LYS A 277 -10.70 1.27 17.14
N PRO A 278 -10.97 1.05 18.42
CA PRO A 278 -10.27 1.77 19.52
C PRO A 278 -8.75 1.52 19.56
N ASP A 279 -8.32 0.36 19.06
CA ASP A 279 -6.93 -0.09 18.96
C ASP A 279 -6.26 0.25 17.63
N PHE A 280 -6.86 1.16 16.85
CA PHE A 280 -6.31 1.57 15.56
C PHE A 280 -4.93 2.22 15.72
N VAL A 281 -4.00 1.80 14.89
CA VAL A 281 -2.70 2.45 14.70
C VAL A 281 -2.42 2.61 13.20
N TYR A 282 -1.72 3.67 12.82
CA TYR A 282 -1.11 3.71 11.51
C TYR A 282 0.15 2.85 11.50
N GLU A 283 0.39 2.17 10.41
CA GLU A 283 1.55 1.31 10.25
C GLU A 283 2.47 1.79 9.13
N ILE A 284 3.76 1.60 9.33
CA ILE A 284 4.76 1.54 8.27
C ILE A 284 5.10 0.06 8.06
N SER A 285 4.99 -0.42 6.83
CA SER A 285 5.33 -1.79 6.43
C SER A 285 6.50 -1.82 5.46
N CYS A 286 7.13 -2.96 5.35
CA CYS A 286 8.08 -3.19 4.26
C CYS A 286 7.34 -3.84 3.09
N ASP A 287 7.29 -3.15 1.94
CA ASP A 287 6.59 -3.63 0.74
C ASP A 287 7.56 -4.20 -0.33
N GLN A 288 8.88 -4.28 -0.01
CA GLN A 288 9.91 -4.90 -0.84
C GLN A 288 10.52 -6.12 -0.14
N MET A 289 10.58 -7.25 -0.84
CA MET A 289 11.15 -8.49 -0.30
C MET A 289 12.57 -8.27 0.20
N CYS A 290 12.78 -8.27 1.52
CA CYS A 290 14.05 -7.96 2.16
C CYS A 290 14.68 -9.14 2.92
N GLY A 291 14.06 -10.32 2.91
CA GLY A 291 14.56 -11.53 3.55
C GLY A 291 13.55 -12.25 4.42
N LYS A 292 14.04 -13.11 5.33
CA LYS A 292 13.22 -14.04 6.13
C LYS A 292 12.14 -13.35 7.00
N GLY A 293 12.45 -12.16 7.53
CA GLY A 293 11.55 -11.37 8.38
C GLY A 293 10.72 -10.33 7.64
N HIS A 294 10.71 -10.33 6.31
CA HIS A 294 10.03 -9.32 5.50
C HIS A 294 8.58 -9.07 5.91
N TYR A 295 7.77 -10.10 6.06
CA TYR A 295 6.35 -9.97 6.41
C TYR A 295 6.12 -9.35 7.80
N SER A 296 7.02 -9.57 8.74
CA SER A 296 6.95 -9.04 10.12
C SER A 296 7.62 -7.68 10.30
N MET A 297 8.27 -7.14 9.25
CA MET A 297 8.95 -5.85 9.30
C MET A 297 7.93 -4.71 9.25
N ARG A 298 7.43 -4.33 10.43
CA ARG A 298 6.44 -3.28 10.63
C ARG A 298 6.90 -2.32 11.72
N GLY A 299 6.38 -1.10 11.68
CA GLY A 299 6.50 -0.10 12.73
C GLY A 299 5.19 0.66 12.90
N VAL A 300 5.07 1.39 13.98
CA VAL A 300 3.89 2.19 14.32
C VAL A 300 4.12 3.64 13.91
N ILE A 301 3.07 4.28 13.40
CA ILE A 301 3.06 5.72 13.20
C ILE A 301 1.98 6.33 14.09
N VAL A 302 2.37 7.28 14.91
CA VAL A 302 1.48 8.06 15.74
C VAL A 302 1.32 9.44 15.10
N VAL A 303 0.09 9.77 14.71
CA VAL A 303 -0.25 11.12 14.24
C VAL A 303 -0.98 11.82 15.37
N GLU A 304 -0.47 12.95 15.80
CA GLU A 304 -0.93 13.67 16.97
C GLU A 304 -1.02 15.18 16.71
N THR A 305 -1.55 15.95 17.68
CA THR A 305 -1.55 17.41 17.59
C THR A 305 -0.15 17.97 17.78
N GLN A 306 0.04 19.25 17.43
CA GLN A 306 1.35 19.92 17.65
C GLN A 306 1.74 19.91 19.12
N GLU A 307 0.78 20.17 20.01
CA GLU A 307 1.03 20.22 21.46
C GLU A 307 1.46 18.86 22.01
N GLU A 308 0.76 17.77 21.61
CA GLU A 308 1.11 16.40 21.99
C GLU A 308 2.52 16.04 21.48
N PHE A 309 2.82 16.38 20.22
CA PHE A 309 4.14 16.17 19.63
C PHE A 309 5.25 16.93 20.35
N ASP A 310 5.02 18.20 20.70
CA ASP A 310 6.00 19.02 21.42
C ASP A 310 6.29 18.46 22.82
N ILE A 311 5.26 17.98 23.52
CA ILE A 311 5.42 17.29 24.81
C ILE A 311 6.20 15.98 24.65
N TRP A 312 5.85 15.18 23.64
CA TRP A 312 6.55 13.93 23.34
C TRP A 312 8.03 14.21 23.01
N MET A 313 8.32 15.18 22.14
CA MET A 313 9.67 15.55 21.73
C MET A 313 10.50 16.07 22.91
N ALA A 314 9.90 16.89 23.79
CA ALA A 314 10.58 17.42 24.97
C ALA A 314 10.96 16.33 25.99
N GLY A 315 10.24 15.22 26.00
CA GLY A 315 10.54 14.04 26.82
C GLY A 315 11.66 13.15 26.25
N LYS A 316 12.15 13.40 25.04
CA LYS A 316 13.19 12.59 24.40
C LYS A 316 14.57 13.14 24.63
N LYS A 317 15.52 12.23 24.85
CA LYS A 317 16.92 12.57 25.03
C LYS A 317 17.65 12.52 23.68
N PRO A 318 18.42 13.54 23.31
CA PRO A 318 19.28 13.51 22.12
C PRO A 318 20.22 12.31 22.11
N GLN A 319 20.38 11.69 20.93
CA GLN A 319 21.24 10.51 20.80
C GLN A 319 22.69 10.79 21.16
N TYR A 320 23.15 12.02 20.91
CA TYR A 320 24.46 12.48 21.33
C TYR A 320 24.69 12.34 22.84
N LEU A 321 23.71 12.73 23.65
CA LEU A 321 23.79 12.63 25.11
C LEU A 321 23.61 11.19 25.61
N VAL A 322 22.96 10.33 24.84
CA VAL A 322 22.90 8.89 25.12
C VAL A 322 24.27 8.23 24.88
N ALA A 323 24.96 8.65 23.79
CA ALA A 323 26.30 8.15 23.46
C ALA A 323 27.41 8.75 24.32
N ASN A 324 27.21 9.96 24.86
CA ASN A 324 28.21 10.70 25.65
C ASN A 324 27.58 11.16 27.00
N PRO A 325 27.39 10.24 27.97
CA PRO A 325 26.72 10.58 29.25
C PRO A 325 27.46 11.62 30.08
N ASP A 326 28.80 11.71 29.92
CA ASP A 326 29.63 12.68 30.55
C ASP A 326 29.37 14.14 30.15
N LYS A 327 28.76 14.33 28.99
CA LYS A 327 28.37 15.62 28.43
C LYS A 327 26.93 16.00 28.74
N ASP A 328 26.18 15.14 29.41
CA ASP A 328 24.79 15.41 29.77
C ASP A 328 24.70 16.37 30.98
N PRO A 329 24.16 17.59 30.77
CA PRO A 329 24.05 18.56 31.86
C PRO A 329 23.06 18.15 32.98
N SER A 330 22.18 17.19 32.70
CA SER A 330 21.20 16.69 33.68
C SER A 330 21.82 15.70 34.67
N ILE A 331 22.95 15.08 34.32
CA ILE A 331 23.69 14.19 35.22
C ILE A 331 24.55 15.08 36.13
N LYS A 332 24.03 15.38 37.33
CA LYS A 332 24.85 15.98 38.40
C LYS A 332 26.05 15.04 38.63
N LYS A 333 27.26 15.54 38.42
CA LYS A 333 28.45 14.88 38.95
C LYS A 333 28.33 14.88 40.47
N ASP A 334 27.86 13.78 41.05
CA ASP A 334 28.09 13.51 42.47
C ASP A 334 29.60 13.31 42.67
N THR A 335 30.31 14.42 42.66
CA THR A 335 31.59 14.53 43.31
C THR A 335 31.36 14.63 44.82
N ALA A 336 30.68 13.63 45.40
CA ALA A 336 30.84 13.35 46.80
C ALA A 336 32.29 12.92 46.95
N THR A 337 33.09 13.81 47.45
CA THR A 337 34.41 13.61 48.00
C THR A 337 34.34 12.37 48.90
N VAL A 338 34.81 11.23 48.41
CA VAL A 338 35.15 10.11 49.27
C VAL A 338 36.35 10.61 50.09
N GLN A 339 36.10 11.18 51.25
CA GLN A 339 37.12 11.35 52.25
C GLN A 339 37.67 9.97 52.58
N PRO A 340 38.98 9.75 52.44
CA PRO A 340 39.57 8.47 52.82
C PRO A 340 39.37 8.25 54.32
N LEU A 341 38.77 7.11 54.67
CA LEU A 341 38.51 6.65 56.02
C LEU A 341 39.77 6.34 56.85
N ALA A 342 40.90 7.00 56.58
CA ALA A 342 42.19 6.76 57.19
C ALA A 342 42.60 7.78 58.28
N ALA A 343 41.64 8.61 58.77
CA ALA A 343 41.95 9.63 59.78
C ALA A 343 41.19 9.49 61.10
N ILE A 344 40.63 8.33 61.43
CA ILE A 344 40.01 8.06 62.75
C ILE A 344 40.62 6.79 63.34
N ILE A 345 41.95 6.77 63.52
CA ILE A 345 42.63 5.95 64.50
C ILE A 345 43.82 6.78 65.01
N LYS A 346 43.63 7.57 66.01
CA LYS A 346 44.56 7.96 67.04
C LYS A 346 43.85 8.16 68.34
#